data_a19492fb01460f8b3af39249574995f4
#
_entry.id   a19492fb01460f8b3af39249574995f4
#
_cell.length_a   1.000
_cell.length_b   1.000
_cell.length_c   1.000
_cell.angle_alpha   90.00
_cell.angle_beta   90.00
_cell.angle_gamma   90.00
#
_symmetry.space_group_name_H-M   'P 1'
#
loop_
_entity.id
_entity.type
_entity.pdbx_description
1 polymer ?
#
loop_
_entity_poly.entity_id
_entity_poly.type
_entity_poly.pdbx_seq_one_letter_code
_entity_poly.pdbx_strand_id
1 'polypeptide(L)'
;FDNIHRTVFRSKWDRNFHEAAPAGCYQKPEFNPDFVSYVGIVINKSKLEQVGLVNKEYFIWCDDTEHTYRLGTVGKIVCIPAYSIIHDVDISNDELSWKSYYGYRNDLMFFKQHFKMHFPAIVMKLFFKTLLCPLKGRSVAEMKLRLYAIKDAISGNMGKNIIYKPGWQPSSVK
;
A
#
# COMPACT_ATOMS: atom_id res chain seq x y z
N PHE A 1 9.60 -15.38 -6.15
CA PHE A 1 9.96 -14.14 -5.40
C PHE A 1 8.87 -13.13 -5.64
N ASP A 2 7.81 -13.21 -4.82
CA ASP A 2 6.65 -12.38 -5.03
C ASP A 2 6.83 -11.04 -4.30
N ASN A 3 7.14 -9.99 -5.07
CA ASN A 3 6.83 -8.59 -4.79
C ASN A 3 7.11 -8.02 -3.39
N ILE A 4 8.17 -8.44 -2.74
CA ILE A 4 8.50 -8.00 -1.38
C ILE A 4 9.05 -6.56 -1.38
N HIS A 5 9.72 -6.17 -2.46
CA HIS A 5 10.39 -4.87 -2.57
C HIS A 5 9.76 -4.07 -3.69
N ARG A 6 9.30 -2.89 -3.38
CA ARG A 6 8.60 -2.00 -4.29
C ARG A 6 9.35 -0.70 -4.44
N THR A 7 9.25 -0.11 -5.63
CA THR A 7 9.76 1.23 -5.91
C THR A 7 8.60 2.18 -6.17
N VAL A 8 8.77 3.46 -5.85
CA VAL A 8 7.77 4.49 -6.14
C VAL A 8 8.09 5.15 -7.47
N PHE A 9 7.17 5.07 -8.42
CA PHE A 9 7.29 5.78 -9.68
C PHE A 9 6.96 7.25 -9.54
N ARG A 10 7.95 8.10 -9.69
CA ARG A 10 7.81 9.56 -9.54
C ARG A 10 7.39 10.30 -10.79
N SER A 11 7.62 9.76 -11.98
CA SER A 11 7.63 10.57 -13.20
C SER A 11 6.70 10.15 -14.33
N LYS A 12 5.96 9.05 -14.20
CA LYS A 12 5.08 8.60 -15.28
C LYS A 12 3.64 8.53 -14.81
N TRP A 13 2.73 9.04 -15.62
CA TRP A 13 1.29 8.77 -15.57
C TRP A 13 0.97 7.28 -15.69
N ASP A 14 1.96 6.45 -15.44
CA ASP A 14 1.87 5.03 -15.64
C ASP A 14 1.07 4.37 -14.52
N ARG A 15 0.54 3.24 -14.85
CA ARG A 15 -0.62 2.59 -14.27
C ARG A 15 -0.45 2.17 -12.81
N ASN A 16 0.78 2.08 -12.35
CA ASN A 16 1.11 1.66 -10.99
C ASN A 16 2.14 2.62 -10.41
N PHE A 17 1.72 3.38 -9.42
CA PHE A 17 2.63 4.22 -8.64
C PHE A 17 3.57 3.40 -7.75
N HIS A 18 3.25 2.12 -7.58
CA HIS A 18 4.07 1.13 -6.91
C HIS A 18 4.45 0.05 -7.91
N GLU A 19 5.72 -0.16 -8.13
CA GLU A 19 6.22 -1.29 -8.91
C GLU A 19 7.10 -2.19 -8.03
N ALA A 20 6.96 -3.49 -8.23
CA ALA A 20 7.89 -4.46 -7.68
C ALA A 20 9.28 -4.23 -8.29
N ALA A 21 10.32 -4.40 -7.50
CA ALA A 21 11.68 -4.36 -8.01
C ALA A 21 11.84 -5.40 -9.14
N PRO A 22 12.47 -5.02 -10.28
CA PRO A 22 12.71 -5.96 -11.38
C PRO A 22 13.46 -7.20 -10.91
N ALA A 23 13.11 -8.37 -11.45
CA ALA A 23 13.75 -9.65 -11.09
C ALA A 23 15.30 -9.62 -11.20
N GLY A 24 15.85 -8.86 -12.14
CA GLY A 24 17.30 -8.69 -12.27
C GLY A 24 17.96 -7.96 -11.09
N CYS A 25 17.20 -7.24 -10.26
CA CYS A 25 17.75 -6.64 -9.05
C CYS A 25 18.18 -7.70 -8.04
N TYR A 26 17.47 -8.83 -7.98
CA TYR A 26 17.76 -9.94 -7.05
C TYR A 26 18.97 -10.80 -7.47
N GLN A 27 19.57 -10.54 -8.63
CA GLN A 27 20.81 -11.15 -9.08
C GLN A 27 22.05 -10.34 -8.67
N LYS A 28 21.86 -9.15 -8.10
CA LYS A 28 22.93 -8.28 -7.61
C LYS A 28 23.30 -8.64 -6.17
N PRO A 29 24.52 -8.30 -5.71
CA PRO A 29 24.88 -8.45 -4.30
C PRO A 29 23.94 -7.66 -3.37
N GLU A 30 23.53 -6.46 -3.79
CA GLU A 30 22.59 -5.59 -3.11
C GLU A 30 21.88 -4.65 -4.08
N PHE A 31 20.74 -4.10 -3.66
CA PHE A 31 20.06 -3.00 -4.36
C PHE A 31 19.25 -2.14 -3.37
N ASN A 32 18.87 -0.94 -3.81
CA ASN A 32 18.17 0.03 -2.97
C ASN A 32 16.71 0.23 -3.45
N PRO A 33 15.72 -0.37 -2.78
CA PRO A 33 14.32 -0.06 -3.00
C PRO A 33 13.94 1.26 -2.32
N ASP A 34 12.84 1.90 -2.76
CA ASP A 34 12.34 3.12 -2.12
C ASP A 34 11.59 2.81 -0.81
N PHE A 35 10.99 1.65 -0.71
CA PHE A 35 10.33 1.15 0.50
C PHE A 35 10.20 -0.37 0.44
N VAL A 36 9.93 -0.98 1.59
CA VAL A 36 9.79 -2.44 1.75
C VAL A 36 8.67 -2.77 2.73
N SER A 37 8.18 -4.02 2.69
CA SER A 37 7.33 -4.53 3.75
C SER A 37 8.15 -4.89 4.99
N TYR A 38 7.48 -5.08 6.13
CA TYR A 38 8.16 -5.42 7.40
C TYR A 38 8.61 -6.87 7.51
N VAL A 39 8.41 -7.67 6.50
CA VAL A 39 8.87 -9.05 6.51
C VAL A 39 10.38 -9.10 6.31
N GLY A 40 11.10 -9.47 7.38
CA GLY A 40 12.55 -9.63 7.32
C GLY A 40 13.36 -8.33 7.24
N ILE A 41 12.92 -7.29 7.92
CA ILE A 41 13.62 -6.00 7.96
C ILE A 41 14.47 -5.85 9.25
N VAL A 42 15.63 -5.23 9.10
CA VAL A 42 16.46 -4.73 10.21
C VAL A 42 16.53 -3.22 10.11
N ILE A 43 16.22 -2.53 11.19
CA ILE A 43 16.16 -1.07 11.23
C ILE A 43 17.26 -0.53 12.14
N ASN A 44 18.02 0.44 11.63
CA ASN A 44 18.99 1.16 12.45
C ASN A 44 18.25 2.02 13.48
N LYS A 45 18.54 1.82 14.78
CA LYS A 45 17.88 2.50 15.88
C LYS A 45 17.94 4.03 15.75
N SER A 46 19.10 4.60 15.41
CA SER A 46 19.25 6.05 15.28
C SER A 46 18.41 6.63 14.14
N LYS A 47 18.14 5.86 13.08
CA LYS A 47 17.25 6.26 11.99
C LYS A 47 15.77 6.16 12.37
N LEU A 48 15.45 5.13 13.15
CA LEU A 48 14.11 5.00 13.73
C LEU A 48 13.80 6.18 14.67
N GLU A 49 14.73 6.59 15.50
CA GLU A 49 14.58 7.74 16.40
C GLU A 49 14.38 9.06 15.64
N GLN A 50 14.99 9.22 14.45
CA GLN A 50 14.81 10.40 13.61
C GLN A 50 13.43 10.49 12.97
N VAL A 51 12.85 9.38 12.51
CA VAL A 51 11.54 9.38 11.81
C VAL A 51 10.37 9.04 12.72
N GLY A 52 10.63 8.52 13.93
CA GLY A 52 9.62 8.04 14.85
C GLY A 52 9.05 6.67 14.47
N LEU A 53 8.07 6.22 15.23
CA LEU A 53 7.44 4.92 15.06
C LEU A 53 6.46 4.92 13.87
N VAL A 54 5.95 3.72 13.56
CA VAL A 54 4.85 3.50 12.61
C VAL A 54 3.64 4.36 12.97
N ASN A 55 3.03 4.95 11.96
CA ASN A 55 1.80 5.69 12.17
C ASN A 55 0.61 4.73 12.39
N LYS A 56 0.18 4.59 13.64
CA LYS A 56 -0.92 3.71 14.08
C LYS A 56 -2.26 4.00 13.38
N GLU A 57 -2.45 5.21 12.84
CA GLU A 57 -3.68 5.60 12.15
C GLU A 57 -3.88 4.89 10.82
N TYR A 58 -2.84 4.27 10.27
CA TYR A 58 -2.98 3.37 9.13
C TYR A 58 -3.77 2.11 9.49
N PHE A 59 -3.66 1.63 10.72
CA PHE A 59 -4.33 0.47 11.31
C PHE A 59 -3.92 -0.86 10.69
N ILE A 60 -4.02 -1.04 9.39
CA ILE A 60 -3.60 -2.24 8.64
C ILE A 60 -3.32 -1.85 7.18
N TRP A 61 -2.29 -2.42 6.60
CA TRP A 61 -1.77 -2.23 5.25
C TRP A 61 -1.22 -0.80 5.00
N CYS A 62 -0.19 -0.72 4.24
CA CYS A 62 0.57 0.48 3.90
C CYS A 62 1.25 1.19 5.10
N ASP A 63 1.10 0.73 6.31
CA ASP A 63 1.79 1.23 7.48
C ASP A 63 3.31 0.97 7.40
N ASP A 64 3.68 -0.22 6.95
CA ASP A 64 5.06 -0.61 6.65
C ASP A 64 5.63 0.18 5.46
N THR A 65 4.85 0.32 4.39
CA THR A 65 5.22 1.10 3.20
C THR A 65 5.51 2.56 3.56
N GLU A 66 4.61 3.20 4.31
CA GLU A 66 4.76 4.58 4.74
C GLU A 66 5.98 4.76 5.65
N HIS A 67 6.14 3.88 6.62
CA HIS A 67 7.23 3.99 7.58
C HIS A 67 8.60 3.72 6.95
N THR A 68 8.72 2.69 6.11
CA THR A 68 9.98 2.40 5.43
C THR A 68 10.32 3.47 4.39
N TYR A 69 9.33 4.08 3.74
CA TYR A 69 9.55 5.25 2.89
C TYR A 69 10.15 6.42 3.69
N ARG A 70 9.61 6.74 4.90
CA ARG A 70 10.20 7.77 5.78
C ARG A 70 11.63 7.41 6.21
N LEU A 71 11.89 6.16 6.56
CA LEU A 71 13.26 5.70 6.85
C LEU A 71 14.21 5.91 5.67
N GLY A 72 13.72 5.70 4.45
CA GLY A 72 14.44 5.97 3.20
C GLY A 72 14.81 7.45 3.00
N THR A 73 14.09 8.40 3.63
CA THR A 73 14.43 9.84 3.55
C THR A 73 15.62 10.25 4.43
N VAL A 74 15.93 9.46 5.45
CA VAL A 74 17.03 9.74 6.40
C VAL A 74 18.19 8.74 6.30
N GLY A 75 18.06 7.72 5.46
CA GLY A 75 19.08 6.71 5.23
C GLY A 75 18.81 5.92 3.95
N LYS A 76 19.67 4.94 3.66
CA LYS A 76 19.46 4.03 2.55
C LYS A 76 18.68 2.81 3.03
N ILE A 77 17.73 2.34 2.22
CA ILE A 77 17.18 1.00 2.35
C ILE A 77 18.04 0.09 1.46
N VAL A 78 18.53 -0.99 2.02
CA VAL A 78 19.38 -1.96 1.31
C VAL A 78 18.71 -3.32 1.35
N CYS A 79 18.46 -3.89 0.20
CA CYS A 79 18.09 -5.30 0.05
C CYS A 79 19.34 -6.11 -0.27
N ILE A 80 19.54 -7.22 0.46
CA ILE A 80 20.63 -8.16 0.27
C ILE A 80 20.02 -9.50 -0.18
N PRO A 81 19.94 -9.79 -1.48
CA PRO A 81 19.22 -10.96 -2.01
C PRO A 81 19.80 -12.32 -1.59
N ALA A 82 21.06 -12.35 -1.11
CA ALA A 82 21.69 -13.57 -0.61
C ALA A 82 20.96 -14.15 0.62
N TYR A 83 20.17 -13.33 1.33
CA TYR A 83 19.40 -13.76 2.49
C TYR A 83 17.91 -13.68 2.18
N SER A 84 17.17 -14.74 2.51
CA SER A 84 15.74 -14.82 2.32
C SER A 84 15.03 -15.27 3.58
N ILE A 85 13.81 -14.79 3.76
CA ILE A 85 12.91 -15.22 4.83
C ILE A 85 11.68 -15.84 4.16
N ILE A 86 11.29 -17.02 4.62
CA ILE A 86 10.05 -17.65 4.19
C ILE A 86 8.92 -17.02 5.00
N HIS A 87 8.00 -16.39 4.29
CA HIS A 87 6.77 -15.84 4.86
C HIS A 87 5.61 -16.79 4.50
N ASP A 88 5.31 -17.68 5.43
CA ASP A 88 4.24 -18.68 5.27
C ASP A 88 2.87 -18.03 5.48
N VAL A 89 2.30 -17.50 4.39
CA VAL A 89 0.97 -16.92 4.36
C VAL A 89 0.13 -17.58 3.29
N ASP A 90 -1.14 -17.78 3.58
CA ASP A 90 -2.10 -18.22 2.58
C ASP A 90 -2.40 -17.07 1.60
N ILE A 91 -1.85 -17.20 0.39
CA ILE A 91 -2.01 -16.22 -0.69
C ILE A 91 -3.32 -16.46 -1.47
N SER A 92 -4.05 -17.54 -1.15
CA SER A 92 -5.18 -18.02 -1.94
C SER A 92 -6.43 -17.13 -1.92
N ASN A 93 -6.49 -16.09 -1.10
CA ASN A 93 -7.68 -15.27 -0.92
C ASN A 93 -7.49 -13.82 -1.35
N ASP A 94 -7.51 -13.59 -2.67
CA ASP A 94 -7.77 -12.27 -3.27
C ASP A 94 -9.24 -11.81 -3.11
N GLU A 95 -9.97 -12.39 -2.15
CA GLU A 95 -11.36 -12.06 -1.91
C GLU A 95 -11.52 -10.67 -1.30
N LEU A 96 -12.53 -9.97 -1.78
CA LEU A 96 -12.91 -8.68 -1.24
C LEU A 96 -13.24 -8.80 0.24
N SER A 97 -12.47 -8.12 1.07
CA SER A 97 -12.62 -8.16 2.52
C SER A 97 -12.60 -6.76 3.13
N TRP A 98 -12.87 -6.66 4.43
CA TRP A 98 -12.74 -5.42 5.17
C TRP A 98 -11.33 -4.79 5.04
N LYS A 99 -10.29 -5.59 4.87
CA LYS A 99 -8.92 -5.12 4.67
C LYS A 99 -8.76 -4.34 3.37
N SER A 100 -9.53 -4.69 2.33
CA SER A 100 -9.49 -4.02 1.04
C SER A 100 -9.82 -2.53 1.13
N TYR A 101 -10.72 -2.15 2.05
CA TYR A 101 -11.01 -0.73 2.32
C TYR A 101 -9.76 0.01 2.79
N TYR A 102 -9.03 -0.56 3.74
CA TYR A 102 -7.79 0.05 4.26
C TYR A 102 -6.71 0.13 3.18
N GLY A 103 -6.57 -0.89 2.37
CA GLY A 103 -5.64 -0.88 1.24
C GLY A 103 -5.87 0.32 0.32
N TYR A 104 -7.10 0.54 -0.13
CA TYR A 104 -7.42 1.68 -1.00
C TYR A 104 -7.28 3.04 -0.29
N ARG A 105 -7.75 3.16 0.95
CA ARG A 105 -7.65 4.42 1.71
C ARG A 105 -6.20 4.78 2.00
N ASN A 106 -5.44 3.83 2.51
CA ASN A 106 -4.08 4.05 3.00
C ASN A 106 -3.11 4.30 1.86
N ASP A 107 -3.29 3.62 0.72
CA ASP A 107 -2.53 3.91 -0.49
C ASP A 107 -2.72 5.38 -0.93
N LEU A 108 -3.96 5.85 -0.97
CA LEU A 108 -4.25 7.25 -1.26
C LEU A 108 -3.68 8.20 -0.20
N MET A 109 -3.73 7.84 1.08
CA MET A 109 -3.16 8.65 2.16
C MET A 109 -1.65 8.75 2.05
N PHE A 110 -0.96 7.67 1.70
CA PHE A 110 0.47 7.69 1.41
C PHE A 110 0.80 8.72 0.33
N PHE A 111 0.07 8.72 -0.79
CA PHE A 111 0.26 9.72 -1.84
C PHE A 111 -0.10 11.13 -1.39
N LYS A 112 -1.16 11.30 -0.62
CA LYS A 112 -1.55 12.60 -0.07
C LYS A 112 -0.45 13.20 0.81
N GLN A 113 0.21 12.37 1.60
CA GLN A 113 1.27 12.80 2.53
C GLN A 113 2.59 13.07 1.82
N HIS A 114 3.01 12.19 0.93
CA HIS A 114 4.36 12.18 0.39
C HIS A 114 4.46 12.68 -1.07
N PHE A 115 3.35 12.64 -1.83
CA PHE A 115 3.30 12.98 -3.26
C PHE A 115 2.13 13.89 -3.59
N LYS A 116 2.02 15.00 -2.87
CA LYS A 116 0.87 15.93 -2.93
C LYS A 116 0.48 16.36 -4.34
N MET A 117 1.46 16.60 -5.21
CA MET A 117 1.21 17.01 -6.60
C MET A 117 0.55 15.93 -7.44
N HIS A 118 0.79 14.65 -7.14
CA HIS A 118 0.22 13.52 -7.87
C HIS A 118 -1.13 13.08 -7.29
N PHE A 119 -1.42 13.43 -6.04
CA PHE A 119 -2.60 12.96 -5.32
C PHE A 119 -3.93 13.21 -6.06
N PRO A 120 -4.23 14.41 -6.61
CA PRO A 120 -5.48 14.65 -7.32
C PRO A 120 -5.65 13.74 -8.54
N ALA A 121 -4.58 13.52 -9.30
CA ALA A 121 -4.61 12.66 -10.48
C ALA A 121 -4.85 11.19 -10.11
N ILE A 122 -4.26 10.73 -9.00
CA ILE A 122 -4.42 9.37 -8.49
C ILE A 122 -5.86 9.16 -8.01
N VAL A 123 -6.41 10.12 -7.28
CA VAL A 123 -7.81 10.10 -6.84
C VAL A 123 -8.75 10.02 -8.03
N MET A 124 -8.57 10.87 -9.04
CA MET A 124 -9.40 10.86 -10.26
C MET A 124 -9.31 9.50 -10.97
N LYS A 125 -8.12 8.99 -11.17
CA LYS A 125 -7.90 7.68 -11.80
C LYS A 125 -8.61 6.56 -11.03
N LEU A 126 -8.47 6.52 -9.70
CA LEU A 126 -9.13 5.51 -8.88
C LEU A 126 -10.65 5.68 -8.89
N PHE A 127 -11.15 6.91 -8.85
CA PHE A 127 -12.57 7.22 -8.91
C PHE A 127 -13.20 6.70 -10.22
N PHE A 128 -12.62 7.03 -11.38
CA PHE A 128 -13.12 6.52 -12.66
C PHE A 128 -13.02 5.00 -12.77
N LYS A 129 -11.91 4.40 -12.32
CA LYS A 129 -11.80 2.93 -12.24
C LYS A 129 -12.91 2.32 -11.37
N THR A 130 -13.29 3.01 -10.30
CA THR A 130 -14.32 2.54 -9.38
C THR A 130 -15.72 2.61 -10.00
N LEU A 131 -16.04 3.67 -10.73
CA LEU A 131 -17.30 3.77 -11.46
C LEU A 131 -17.45 2.69 -12.53
N LEU A 132 -16.35 2.26 -13.13
CA LEU A 132 -16.32 1.19 -14.13
C LEU A 132 -16.32 -0.23 -13.53
N CYS A 133 -16.30 -0.38 -12.21
CA CYS A 133 -16.29 -1.68 -11.54
C CYS A 133 -17.41 -2.61 -11.99
N PRO A 134 -18.70 -2.17 -12.05
CA PRO A 134 -19.80 -3.05 -12.48
C PRO A 134 -19.64 -3.52 -13.92
N LEU A 135 -19.17 -2.65 -14.82
CA LEU A 135 -18.93 -2.99 -16.23
C LEU A 135 -17.81 -4.04 -16.41
N LYS A 136 -16.96 -4.19 -15.40
CA LYS A 136 -15.88 -5.19 -15.36
C LYS A 136 -16.24 -6.43 -14.56
N GLY A 137 -17.53 -6.67 -14.28
CA GLY A 137 -18.01 -7.82 -13.51
C GLY A 137 -17.68 -7.77 -12.02
N ARG A 138 -17.24 -6.62 -11.48
CA ARG A 138 -16.98 -6.46 -10.06
C ARG A 138 -18.26 -6.11 -9.31
N SER A 139 -18.32 -6.50 -8.03
CA SER A 139 -19.54 -6.31 -7.24
C SER A 139 -19.80 -4.83 -6.92
N VAL A 140 -21.08 -4.49 -6.74
CA VAL A 140 -21.51 -3.18 -6.24
C VAL A 140 -20.95 -2.91 -4.84
N ALA A 141 -20.77 -3.96 -4.03
CA ALA A 141 -20.15 -3.87 -2.72
C ALA A 141 -18.70 -3.37 -2.81
N GLU A 142 -17.93 -3.86 -3.79
CA GLU A 142 -16.56 -3.38 -4.05
C GLU A 142 -16.56 -1.92 -4.50
N MET A 143 -17.47 -1.55 -5.39
CA MET A 143 -17.60 -0.15 -5.82
C MET A 143 -17.87 0.78 -4.64
N LYS A 144 -18.83 0.44 -3.78
CA LYS A 144 -19.16 1.20 -2.56
C LYS A 144 -17.95 1.31 -1.62
N LEU A 145 -17.28 0.19 -1.34
CA LEU A 145 -16.10 0.14 -0.49
C LEU A 145 -15.01 1.10 -1.00
N ARG A 146 -14.71 1.08 -2.28
CA ARG A 146 -13.72 1.98 -2.91
C ARG A 146 -14.12 3.45 -2.81
N LEU A 147 -15.40 3.78 -3.04
CA LEU A 147 -15.89 5.15 -2.89
C LEU A 147 -15.75 5.66 -1.46
N TYR A 148 -16.05 4.83 -0.46
CA TYR A 148 -15.82 5.17 0.95
C TYR A 148 -14.34 5.39 1.25
N ALA A 149 -13.46 4.53 0.73
CA ALA A 149 -12.02 4.67 0.91
C ALA A 149 -11.48 5.97 0.28
N ILE A 150 -11.95 6.31 -0.92
CA ILE A 150 -11.60 7.57 -1.60
C ILE A 150 -12.08 8.78 -0.78
N LYS A 151 -13.35 8.77 -0.33
CA LYS A 151 -13.91 9.84 0.50
C LYS A 151 -13.08 10.07 1.76
N ASP A 152 -12.79 8.99 2.49
CA ASP A 152 -12.06 9.08 3.75
C ASP A 152 -10.60 9.53 3.54
N ALA A 153 -9.95 9.09 2.46
CA ALA A 153 -8.62 9.58 2.10
C ALA A 153 -8.61 11.08 1.77
N ILE A 154 -9.59 11.56 1.00
CA ILE A 154 -9.72 12.98 0.68
C ILE A 154 -9.95 13.80 1.95
N SER A 155 -10.83 13.34 2.84
CA SER A 155 -11.16 14.00 4.09
C SER A 155 -10.08 13.86 5.17
N GLY A 156 -9.12 12.93 5.01
CA GLY A 156 -8.10 12.65 6.00
C GLY A 156 -8.59 11.78 7.17
N ASN A 157 -9.71 11.07 7.01
CA ASN A 157 -10.25 10.18 8.01
C ASN A 157 -9.41 8.90 8.07
N MET A 158 -8.64 8.76 9.13
CA MET A 158 -7.73 7.63 9.38
C MET A 158 -8.23 6.77 10.56
N GLY A 159 -7.42 5.79 10.95
CA GLY A 159 -7.76 4.89 12.06
C GLY A 159 -8.77 3.82 11.65
N LYS A 160 -9.40 3.20 12.65
CA LYS A 160 -10.38 2.11 12.46
C LYS A 160 -11.70 2.64 11.92
N ASN A 161 -12.21 1.98 10.88
CA ASN A 161 -13.51 2.29 10.30
C ASN A 161 -14.61 1.46 10.99
N ILE A 162 -15.78 2.07 11.23
CA ILE A 162 -16.90 1.42 11.93
C ILE A 162 -17.66 0.43 11.04
N ILE A 163 -17.64 0.62 9.72
CA ILE A 163 -18.31 -0.24 8.74
C ILE A 163 -17.37 -1.38 8.34
N TYR A 164 -16.18 -1.02 7.84
CA TYR A 164 -15.19 -1.97 7.34
C TYR A 164 -14.29 -2.44 8.48
N LYS A 165 -14.74 -3.45 9.23
CA LYS A 165 -14.07 -4.03 10.40
C LYS A 165 -14.01 -5.56 10.27
N PRO A 166 -13.23 -6.26 11.07
CA PRO A 166 -13.22 -7.72 11.09
C PRO A 166 -14.64 -8.29 11.13
N GLY A 167 -14.91 -9.27 10.27
CA GLY A 167 -16.24 -9.87 10.10
C GLY A 167 -17.12 -9.19 9.03
N TRP A 168 -16.74 -8.04 8.46
CA TRP A 168 -17.45 -7.49 7.31
C TRP A 168 -17.32 -8.42 6.10
N GLN A 169 -18.43 -8.70 5.45
CA GLN A 169 -18.53 -9.46 4.22
C GLN A 169 -19.25 -8.62 3.15
N PRO A 170 -18.85 -8.69 1.88
CA PRO A 170 -19.65 -8.12 0.80
C PRO A 170 -21.02 -8.79 0.83
N SER A 171 -22.09 -8.03 1.09
CA SER A 171 -23.45 -8.56 0.98
C SER A 171 -23.61 -9.16 -0.40
N SER A 172 -23.93 -10.44 -0.47
CA SER A 172 -24.33 -11.12 -1.69
C SER A 172 -25.57 -10.39 -2.22
N VAL A 173 -25.35 -9.51 -3.18
CA VAL A 173 -26.47 -8.96 -3.94
C VAL A 173 -26.99 -10.13 -4.77
N LYS A 174 -28.11 -10.71 -4.35
CA LYS A 174 -28.93 -11.53 -5.20
C LYS A 174 -29.52 -10.66 -6.30
#